data_8adf139a1d673b5408d8220db0c921e8
#
_entry.id   8adf139a1d673b5408d8220db0c921e8
#
_cell.length_a   1.000
_cell.length_b   1.000
_cell.length_c   1.000
_cell.angle_alpha   90.00
_cell.angle_beta   90.00
_cell.angle_gamma   90.00
#
_symmetry.space_group_name_H-M   'P 1'
#
loop_
_entity.id
_entity.type
_entity.pdbx_description
1 polymer ?
#
loop_
_entity_poly.entity_id
_entity_poly.type
_entity_poly.pdbx_seq_one_letter_code
_entity_poly.pdbx_strand_id
1 'polypeptide(L)'
;MATPTDERRDLLTVIAYLRAAPGKEDDLRAALESLVEPTRREAGYVNYDLHEDVEHPGTFFFYENWESAAHLDAHLTAPHLTRFAGVMGDLLDENGLTITRLRRIA
;
A
#
# COMPACT_ATOMS: atom_id res chain seq x y z
N MET A 1 5.76 12.09 19.28
CA MET A 1 5.28 12.79 18.08
C MET A 1 3.94 12.23 17.67
N ALA A 2 3.01 13.08 17.31
CA ALA A 2 1.69 12.65 16.85
C ALA A 2 1.79 11.99 15.47
N THR A 3 1.05 10.90 15.26
CA THR A 3 0.89 10.30 13.93
C THR A 3 -0.20 11.06 13.17
N PRO A 4 -0.31 10.89 11.84
CA PRO A 4 -1.38 11.52 11.07
C PRO A 4 -2.79 11.19 11.58
N THR A 5 -2.94 10.09 12.33
CA THR A 5 -4.24 9.61 12.81
C THR A 5 -4.56 10.00 14.26
N ASP A 6 -3.63 10.64 14.99
CA ASP A 6 -3.82 10.87 16.44
C ASP A 6 -5.06 11.69 16.74
N GLU A 7 -5.38 12.68 15.93
CA GLU A 7 -6.54 13.55 16.09
C GLU A 7 -7.68 13.24 15.13
N ARG A 8 -7.48 12.25 14.26
CA ARG A 8 -8.42 11.92 13.20
C ARG A 8 -8.82 10.44 13.28
N ARG A 9 -10.02 10.18 13.79
CA ARG A 9 -10.57 8.82 13.89
C ARG A 9 -11.51 8.47 12.73
N ASP A 10 -11.77 9.45 11.86
CA ASP A 10 -12.62 9.30 10.69
C ASP A 10 -11.86 8.87 9.44
N LEU A 11 -10.53 8.77 9.51
CA LEU A 11 -9.73 8.33 8.38
C LEU A 11 -9.93 6.85 8.10
N LEU A 12 -9.88 6.49 6.84
CA LEU A 12 -9.82 5.08 6.44
C LEU A 12 -8.37 4.63 6.47
N THR A 13 -8.07 3.66 7.31
CA THR A 13 -6.73 3.07 7.42
C THR A 13 -6.67 1.81 6.58
N VAL A 14 -5.55 1.62 5.89
CA VAL A 14 -5.33 0.43 5.05
C VAL A 14 -3.97 -0.16 5.39
N ILE A 15 -3.95 -1.49 5.52
CA ILE A 15 -2.71 -2.25 5.54
C ILE A 15 -2.73 -3.15 4.30
N ALA A 16 -1.74 -2.97 3.43
CA ALA A 16 -1.58 -3.82 2.26
C ALA A 16 -0.36 -4.72 2.49
N TYR A 17 -0.56 -6.02 2.39
CA TYR A 17 0.50 -7.03 2.49
C TYR A 17 0.81 -7.54 1.09
N LEU A 18 2.12 -7.57 0.74
CA LEU A 18 2.56 -8.09 -0.56
C LEU A 18 3.81 -8.94 -0.35
N ARG A 19 3.78 -10.14 -0.90
CA ARG A 19 4.89 -11.07 -0.78
C ARG A 19 5.41 -11.44 -2.17
N ALA A 20 6.73 -11.29 -2.35
CA ALA A 20 7.37 -11.61 -3.62
C ALA A 20 7.39 -13.11 -3.88
N ALA A 21 7.21 -13.49 -5.15
CA ALA A 21 7.54 -14.83 -5.61
C ALA A 21 9.05 -15.06 -5.46
N PRO A 22 9.49 -16.32 -5.27
CA PRO A 22 10.92 -16.61 -5.14
C PRO A 22 11.73 -16.03 -6.30
N GLY A 23 12.79 -15.29 -5.98
CA GLY A 23 13.65 -14.63 -6.96
C GLY A 23 13.15 -13.29 -7.46
N LYS A 24 11.96 -12.84 -7.02
CA LYS A 24 11.34 -11.57 -7.45
C LYS A 24 11.39 -10.48 -6.39
N GLU A 25 12.12 -10.69 -5.29
CA GLU A 25 12.14 -9.77 -4.16
C GLU A 25 12.57 -8.35 -4.56
N ASP A 26 13.65 -8.23 -5.34
CA ASP A 26 14.15 -6.92 -5.75
C ASP A 26 13.24 -6.27 -6.79
N ASP A 27 12.68 -7.06 -7.70
CA ASP A 27 11.76 -6.54 -8.72
C ASP A 27 10.47 -6.04 -8.08
N LEU A 28 9.94 -6.77 -7.09
CA LEU A 28 8.76 -6.32 -6.38
C LEU A 28 9.05 -5.04 -5.59
N ARG A 29 10.18 -4.98 -4.89
CA ARG A 29 10.58 -3.78 -4.17
C ARG A 29 10.57 -2.56 -5.09
N ALA A 30 11.23 -2.66 -6.24
CA ALA A 30 11.32 -1.55 -7.18
C ALA A 30 9.94 -1.13 -7.70
N ALA A 31 9.08 -2.11 -8.01
CA ALA A 31 7.72 -1.82 -8.46
C ALA A 31 6.91 -1.10 -7.39
N LEU A 32 7.01 -1.54 -6.12
CA LEU A 32 6.29 -0.91 -5.01
C LEU A 32 6.84 0.49 -4.70
N GLU A 33 8.16 0.67 -4.74
CA GLU A 33 8.76 2.00 -4.55
C GLU A 33 8.25 2.99 -5.59
N SER A 34 8.03 2.54 -6.83
CA SER A 34 7.54 3.41 -7.89
C SER A 34 6.13 3.93 -7.67
N LEU A 35 5.35 3.31 -6.78
CA LEU A 35 3.99 3.73 -6.47
C LEU A 35 3.94 4.89 -5.48
N VAL A 36 5.01 5.12 -4.73
CA VAL A 36 4.98 6.03 -3.58
C VAL A 36 4.76 7.49 -4.00
N GLU A 37 5.61 8.01 -4.88
CA GLU A 37 5.52 9.42 -5.28
C GLU A 37 4.19 9.78 -5.96
N PRO A 38 3.73 9.03 -6.99
CA PRO A 38 2.45 9.38 -7.60
C PRO A 38 1.27 9.24 -6.64
N THR A 39 1.30 8.28 -5.70
CA THR A 39 0.25 8.14 -4.70
C THR A 39 0.21 9.34 -3.76
N ARG A 40 1.36 9.87 -3.38
CA ARG A 40 1.44 11.04 -2.49
C ARG A 40 0.95 12.33 -3.15
N ARG A 41 0.62 12.30 -4.43
CA ARG A 41 -0.01 13.43 -5.15
C ARG A 41 -1.51 13.25 -5.35
N GLU A 42 -2.08 12.13 -4.88
CA GLU A 42 -3.50 11.87 -5.07
C GLU A 42 -4.34 12.65 -4.07
N ALA A 43 -5.55 13.02 -4.50
CA ALA A 43 -6.51 13.67 -3.62
C ALA A 43 -6.91 12.72 -2.49
N GLY A 44 -7.00 13.25 -1.27
CA GLY A 44 -7.40 12.47 -0.11
C GLY A 44 -6.29 11.63 0.51
N TYR A 45 -5.09 11.68 -0.03
CA TYR A 45 -3.92 11.05 0.56
C TYR A 45 -3.59 11.70 1.91
N VAL A 46 -3.34 10.88 2.92
CA VAL A 46 -2.87 11.34 4.24
C VAL A 46 -1.45 10.83 4.48
N ASN A 47 -1.25 9.52 4.40
CA ASN A 47 0.06 8.91 4.36
C ASN A 47 0.03 7.62 3.52
N TYR A 48 1.18 7.28 2.96
CA TYR A 48 1.35 6.10 2.12
C TYR A 48 2.80 5.67 2.24
N ASP A 49 3.06 4.74 3.16
CA ASP A 49 4.42 4.41 3.58
C ASP A 49 4.70 2.94 3.35
N LEU A 50 5.77 2.66 2.62
CA LEU A 50 6.20 1.31 2.27
C LEU A 50 7.20 0.80 3.30
N HIS A 51 6.96 -0.42 3.78
CA HIS A 51 7.80 -1.11 4.76
C HIS A 51 8.17 -2.49 4.26
N GLU A 52 9.33 -2.96 4.68
CA GLU A 52 9.70 -4.36 4.48
C GLU A 52 9.75 -5.07 5.83
N ASP A 53 9.26 -6.32 5.88
CA ASP A 53 9.35 -7.15 7.07
C ASP A 53 10.82 -7.49 7.33
N VAL A 54 11.35 -7.07 8.47
CA VAL A 54 12.78 -7.26 8.78
C VAL A 54 13.14 -8.73 9.03
N GLU A 55 12.15 -9.56 9.34
CA GLU A 55 12.35 -10.98 9.59
C GLU A 55 12.03 -11.85 8.36
N HIS A 56 11.34 -11.29 7.37
CA HIS A 56 10.92 -12.01 6.16
C HIS A 56 11.22 -11.16 4.93
N PRO A 57 12.49 -11.11 4.46
CA PRO A 57 12.86 -10.36 3.26
C PRO A 57 12.00 -10.74 2.06
N GLY A 58 11.58 -9.75 1.29
CA GLY A 58 10.66 -9.97 0.17
C GLY A 58 9.19 -9.87 0.55
N THR A 59 8.89 -9.60 1.82
CA THR A 59 7.54 -9.32 2.30
C THR A 59 7.43 -7.85 2.62
N PHE A 60 6.43 -7.19 2.04
CA PHE A 60 6.26 -5.74 2.14
C PHE A 60 4.89 -5.39 2.66
N PHE A 61 4.82 -4.24 3.32
CA PHE A 61 3.57 -3.68 3.81
C PHE A 61 3.48 -2.22 3.42
N PHE A 62 2.31 -1.81 2.92
CA PHE A 62 1.95 -0.40 2.92
C PHE A 62 1.09 -0.10 4.14
N TYR A 63 1.43 0.95 4.85
CA TYR A 63 0.57 1.55 5.85
C TYR A 63 0.02 2.84 5.26
N GLU A 64 -1.30 2.93 5.17
CA GLU A 64 -1.97 4.01 4.44
C GLU A 64 -3.10 4.59 5.26
N ASN A 65 -3.32 5.88 5.12
CA ASN A 65 -4.54 6.53 5.60
C ASN A 65 -5.08 7.43 4.50
N TRP A 66 -6.39 7.39 4.33
CA TRP A 66 -7.12 8.14 3.31
C TRP A 66 -8.24 8.94 3.94
N GLU A 67 -8.55 10.10 3.34
CA GLU A 67 -9.62 10.98 3.85
C GLU A 67 -10.99 10.29 3.80
N SER A 68 -11.21 9.39 2.83
CA SER A 68 -12.48 8.66 2.72
C SER A 68 -12.32 7.40 1.89
N ALA A 69 -13.35 6.53 1.94
CA ALA A 69 -13.40 5.35 1.10
C ALA A 69 -13.40 5.70 -0.39
N ALA A 70 -14.05 6.80 -0.78
CA ALA A 70 -14.08 7.25 -2.16
C ALA A 70 -12.67 7.59 -2.67
N HIS A 71 -11.84 8.20 -1.83
CA HIS A 71 -10.46 8.50 -2.20
C HIS A 71 -9.61 7.24 -2.35
N LEU A 72 -9.82 6.24 -1.49
CA LEU A 72 -9.15 4.94 -1.66
C LEU A 72 -9.60 4.26 -2.95
N ASP A 73 -10.90 4.29 -3.25
CA ASP A 73 -11.42 3.68 -4.47
C ASP A 73 -10.80 4.33 -5.72
N ALA A 74 -10.66 5.66 -5.71
CA ALA A 74 -10.00 6.40 -6.79
C ALA A 74 -8.52 5.99 -6.92
N HIS A 75 -7.82 5.82 -5.79
CA HIS A 75 -6.43 5.35 -5.75
C HIS A 75 -6.28 4.00 -6.44
N LEU A 76 -7.17 3.07 -6.14
CA LEU A 76 -7.09 1.70 -6.68
C LEU A 76 -7.28 1.64 -8.20
N THR A 77 -7.85 2.68 -8.81
CA THR A 77 -8.03 2.79 -10.27
C THR A 77 -7.09 3.80 -10.92
N ALA A 78 -6.16 4.39 -10.15
CA ALA A 78 -5.20 5.34 -10.67
C ALA A 78 -4.24 4.67 -11.67
N PRO A 79 -3.70 5.42 -12.67
CA PRO A 79 -2.86 4.83 -13.70
C PRO A 79 -1.66 4.04 -13.18
N HIS A 80 -1.00 4.50 -12.12
CA HIS A 80 0.16 3.80 -11.55
C HIS A 80 -0.25 2.49 -10.87
N LEU A 81 -1.42 2.43 -10.24
CA LEU A 81 -1.95 1.18 -9.68
C LEU A 81 -2.39 0.21 -10.78
N THR A 82 -2.98 0.73 -11.86
CA THR A 82 -3.37 -0.09 -13.01
C THR A 82 -2.14 -0.71 -13.66
N ARG A 83 -1.05 0.05 -13.80
CA ARG A 83 0.22 -0.49 -14.33
C ARG A 83 0.78 -1.58 -13.42
N PHE A 84 0.76 -1.36 -12.12
CA PHE A 84 1.22 -2.37 -11.18
C PHE A 84 0.37 -3.63 -11.26
N ALA A 85 -0.95 -3.51 -11.36
CA ALA A 85 -1.84 -4.65 -11.50
C ALA A 85 -1.49 -5.49 -12.74
N GLY A 86 -1.00 -4.86 -13.80
CA GLY A 86 -0.60 -5.55 -15.02
C GLY A 86 0.66 -6.40 -14.88
N VAL A 87 1.51 -6.13 -13.88
CA VAL A 87 2.77 -6.86 -13.68
C VAL A 87 2.79 -7.68 -12.38
N MET A 88 1.87 -7.44 -11.46
CA MET A 88 1.92 -8.06 -10.14
C MET A 88 1.84 -9.58 -10.18
N GLY A 89 1.16 -10.15 -11.18
CA GLY A 89 1.05 -11.60 -11.33
C GLY A 89 2.40 -12.30 -11.49
N ASP A 90 3.38 -11.60 -12.10
CA ASP A 90 4.73 -12.12 -12.28
C ASP A 90 5.62 -11.86 -11.06
N LEU A 91 5.22 -10.97 -10.17
CA LEU A 91 6.05 -10.53 -9.04
C LEU A 91 5.62 -11.12 -7.71
N LEU A 92 4.32 -11.43 -7.56
CA LEU A 92 3.77 -11.87 -6.28
C LEU A 92 3.72 -13.38 -6.19
N ASP A 93 3.96 -13.88 -4.97
CA ASP A 93 3.73 -15.26 -4.62
C ASP A 93 2.24 -15.58 -4.68
N GLU A 94 1.90 -16.87 -4.77
CA GLU A 94 0.52 -17.32 -4.65
C GLU A 94 -0.03 -16.84 -3.30
N ASN A 95 -1.22 -16.22 -3.29
CA ASN A 95 -1.80 -15.60 -2.11
C ASN A 95 -0.92 -14.47 -1.52
N GLY A 96 -0.03 -13.90 -2.32
CA GLY A 96 0.92 -12.87 -1.88
C GLY A 96 0.36 -11.46 -1.85
N LEU A 97 -0.97 -11.26 -1.86
CA LEU A 97 -1.58 -9.94 -1.76
C LEU A 97 -2.78 -10.01 -0.82
N THR A 98 -2.77 -9.14 0.19
CA THR A 98 -3.91 -8.95 1.08
C THR A 98 -4.06 -7.46 1.36
N ILE A 99 -5.26 -6.93 1.16
CA ILE A 99 -5.56 -5.53 1.47
C ILE A 99 -6.63 -5.53 2.55
N THR A 100 -6.31 -4.92 3.69
CA THR A 100 -7.21 -4.86 4.84
C THR A 100 -7.59 -3.41 5.10
N ARG A 101 -8.89 -3.14 5.11
CA ARG A 101 -9.42 -1.81 5.44
C ARG A 101 -9.76 -1.80 6.93
N LEU A 102 -9.28 -0.78 7.64
CA LEU A 102 -9.40 -0.68 9.09
C LEU A 102 -10.06 0.64 9.47
N ARG A 103 -10.80 0.60 10.56
CA ARG A 103 -11.34 1.80 11.21
C ARG A 103 -10.70 1.91 12.60
N ARG A 104 -10.15 3.07 12.90
CA ARG A 104 -9.60 3.32 14.23
C ARG A 104 -10.71 3.35 15.26
N ILE A 105 -10.55 2.58 16.33
CA ILE A 105 -11.52 2.54 17.44
C ILE A 105 -10.97 3.13 18.74
N ALA A 106 -9.68 3.34 18.80
CA ALA A 106 -9.04 3.90 19.99
C ALA A 106 -7.78 4.67 19.65
#